data_a85a74446712ddc12ddd5eb22bae70c4
#
_entry.id   a85a74446712ddc12ddd5eb22bae70c4
#
_cell.length_a   1.000
_cell.length_b   1.000
_cell.length_c   1.000
_cell.angle_alpha   90.00
_cell.angle_beta   90.00
_cell.angle_gamma   90.00
#
_symmetry.space_group_name_H-M   'P 1'
#
loop_
_entity.id
_entity.type
_entity.pdbx_description
1 polymer ?
#
loop_
_entity_poly.entity_id
_entity_poly.type
_entity_poly.pdbx_seq_one_letter_code
_entity_poly.pdbx_strand_id
1 'polypeptide(L)'
;MKYLIIIKSCVVGLLMSGICAAQTTIISGATIHVGNGQVIENGVLVIEKDRLLEVGTSLKNLYKNAKVLDASGKHIYPGLIAMNNIMGLNEIDAVRATKDYQEQGEFNPNVRSQIAFHTDSKILPTAIYNGVLYTQAVPQGGVISGSSSLLKTKAWNWEDATVVKDDGIHLNWPQVSPNNPKHEEILREAILEIETFFANAQQYQQQNKPIFNARFAAMKDLLNGKGNLYIHAQEAQSIVRAVGFFKQHYPAIKLVLVGASDAYLLIDFLKTNQIPVVLSNIHRLPMRNAEAIDQPYVTPYQLVRAGIKVAISLEGSWESRNLAYIAGTASAYGLSREEALQSITLVPAQLMGIDKEIGSLEVGKKASILITAGDLLNMKTSKLWMAFIAGEEIDLNNEQVKLAEKYLNKYLKK
;
A
#
# COMPACT_ATOMS: atom_id res chain seq x y z
N MET A 1 37.50 -48.96 18.49
CA MET A 1 37.41 -48.77 17.04
C MET A 1 36.01 -48.30 16.54
N LYS A 2 34.90 -48.65 17.18
CA LYS A 2 33.54 -48.17 16.76
C LYS A 2 33.29 -46.66 16.97
N TYR A 3 33.89 -46.03 17.98
CA TYR A 3 33.71 -44.61 18.27
C TYR A 3 34.49 -43.66 17.34
N LEU A 4 35.56 -44.13 16.70
CA LEU A 4 36.38 -43.34 15.78
C LEU A 4 35.69 -43.16 14.39
N ILE A 5 34.84 -44.11 14.01
CA ILE A 5 34.09 -44.08 12.73
C ILE A 5 32.93 -43.10 12.82
N ILE A 6 32.26 -42.98 13.98
CA ILE A 6 31.13 -42.06 14.20
C ILE A 6 31.60 -40.61 14.16
N ILE A 7 32.77 -40.29 14.74
CA ILE A 7 33.32 -38.93 14.74
C ILE A 7 33.73 -38.49 13.31
N LYS A 8 34.28 -39.39 12.48
CA LYS A 8 34.60 -39.07 11.10
C LYS A 8 33.35 -38.86 10.23
N SER A 9 32.23 -39.53 10.46
CA SER A 9 30.96 -39.32 9.74
C SER A 9 30.32 -37.99 10.14
N CYS A 10 30.40 -37.56 11.40
CA CYS A 10 29.86 -36.25 11.81
C CYS A 10 30.67 -35.07 11.26
N VAL A 11 31.99 -35.20 11.12
CA VAL A 11 32.84 -34.12 10.57
C VAL A 11 32.68 -33.97 9.07
N VAL A 12 32.38 -35.03 8.30
CA VAL A 12 32.10 -34.96 6.87
C VAL A 12 30.69 -34.39 6.61
N GLY A 13 29.72 -34.60 7.50
CA GLY A 13 28.37 -34.01 7.42
C GLY A 13 28.34 -32.50 7.68
N LEU A 14 29.27 -31.95 8.47
CA LEU A 14 29.35 -30.51 8.77
C LEU A 14 30.02 -29.69 7.65
N LEU A 15 30.74 -30.31 6.71
CA LEU A 15 31.43 -29.59 5.62
C LEU A 15 30.61 -29.48 4.34
N MET A 16 29.40 -30.03 4.31
CA MET A 16 28.45 -29.87 3.20
C MET A 16 27.28 -28.92 3.51
N SER A 17 27.42 -28.00 4.45
CA SER A 17 26.62 -26.78 4.44
C SER A 17 27.07 -25.96 3.22
N GLY A 18 26.57 -26.33 2.05
CA GLY A 18 26.76 -25.60 0.80
C GLY A 18 26.45 -24.14 1.09
N ILE A 19 27.44 -23.28 0.95
CA ILE A 19 27.25 -21.83 0.85
C ILE A 19 26.33 -21.67 -0.36
N CYS A 20 25.03 -21.54 -0.11
CA CYS A 20 24.08 -21.09 -1.11
C CYS A 20 24.51 -19.64 -1.39
N ALA A 21 25.51 -19.49 -2.29
CA ALA A 21 25.91 -18.17 -2.75
C ALA A 21 24.67 -17.53 -3.36
N ALA A 22 24.18 -16.49 -2.75
CA ALA A 22 23.04 -15.75 -3.28
C ALA A 22 23.35 -15.36 -4.71
N GLN A 23 22.55 -15.84 -5.66
CA GLN A 23 22.74 -15.59 -7.07
C GLN A 23 22.50 -14.10 -7.33
N THR A 24 23.55 -13.39 -7.75
CA THR A 24 23.42 -12.00 -8.22
C THR A 24 22.68 -12.00 -9.56
N THR A 25 21.71 -11.12 -9.72
CA THR A 25 20.98 -10.91 -10.98
C THR A 25 21.25 -9.50 -11.49
N ILE A 26 21.68 -9.40 -12.76
CA ILE A 26 21.88 -8.14 -13.47
C ILE A 26 20.75 -7.99 -14.48
N ILE A 27 20.05 -6.86 -14.47
CA ILE A 27 19.05 -6.50 -15.46
C ILE A 27 19.56 -5.29 -16.22
N SER A 28 19.64 -5.35 -17.54
CA SER A 28 20.27 -4.30 -18.34
C SER A 28 19.47 -3.92 -19.58
N GLY A 29 19.72 -2.70 -20.10
CA GLY A 29 19.16 -2.19 -21.35
C GLY A 29 17.75 -1.60 -21.26
N ALA A 30 17.16 -1.53 -20.05
CA ALA A 30 15.81 -1.00 -19.87
C ALA A 30 15.80 0.51 -19.56
N THR A 31 14.65 1.14 -19.78
CA THR A 31 14.33 2.43 -19.16
C THR A 31 13.91 2.20 -17.74
N ILE A 32 14.66 2.72 -16.75
CA ILE A 32 14.39 2.54 -15.33
C ILE A 32 13.70 3.79 -14.79
N HIS A 33 12.44 3.64 -14.38
CA HIS A 33 11.69 4.63 -13.63
C HIS A 33 11.97 4.41 -12.14
N VAL A 34 12.86 5.24 -11.57
CA VAL A 34 13.37 5.02 -10.21
C VAL A 34 12.25 5.15 -9.15
N GLY A 35 11.19 5.90 -9.46
CA GLY A 35 10.08 6.15 -8.55
C GLY A 35 10.31 7.33 -7.60
N ASN A 36 11.45 8.02 -7.70
CA ASN A 36 11.75 9.27 -6.99
C ASN A 36 11.69 10.51 -7.90
N GLY A 37 11.21 10.36 -9.13
CA GLY A 37 11.17 11.38 -10.18
C GLY A 37 12.28 11.22 -11.21
N GLN A 38 13.29 10.39 -10.97
CA GLN A 38 14.38 10.14 -11.90
C GLN A 38 14.02 9.01 -12.88
N VAL A 39 14.40 9.19 -14.15
CA VAL A 39 14.35 8.17 -15.20
C VAL A 39 15.75 7.93 -15.74
N ILE A 40 16.15 6.68 -15.92
CA ILE A 40 17.46 6.27 -16.43
C ILE A 40 17.26 5.48 -17.72
N GLU A 41 17.63 6.04 -18.84
CA GLU A 41 17.59 5.37 -20.14
C GLU A 41 18.74 4.36 -20.29
N ASN A 42 18.47 3.22 -20.94
CA ASN A 42 19.43 2.14 -21.13
C ASN A 42 20.13 1.74 -19.82
N GLY A 43 19.35 1.72 -18.73
CA GLY A 43 19.84 1.53 -17.39
C GLY A 43 20.25 0.08 -17.08
N VAL A 44 21.02 -0.05 -16.00
CA VAL A 44 21.38 -1.34 -15.41
C VAL A 44 21.03 -1.35 -13.93
N LEU A 45 20.57 -2.50 -13.47
CA LEU A 45 20.16 -2.74 -12.10
C LEU A 45 20.73 -4.06 -11.64
N VAL A 46 21.30 -4.11 -10.44
CA VAL A 46 21.88 -5.32 -9.84
C VAL A 46 21.14 -5.69 -8.58
N ILE A 47 20.66 -6.93 -8.53
CA ILE A 47 20.01 -7.54 -7.38
C ILE A 47 20.97 -8.54 -6.75
N GLU A 48 21.16 -8.45 -5.43
CA GLU A 48 21.79 -9.49 -4.65
C GLU A 48 20.93 -9.80 -3.43
N LYS A 49 20.56 -11.06 -3.25
CA LYS A 49 19.59 -11.47 -2.24
C LYS A 49 18.28 -10.70 -2.41
N ASP A 50 17.93 -9.90 -1.42
CA ASP A 50 16.69 -9.15 -1.35
C ASP A 50 16.84 -7.65 -1.69
N ARG A 51 18.06 -7.18 -2.05
CA ARG A 51 18.37 -5.75 -2.19
C ARG A 51 18.95 -5.36 -3.54
N LEU A 52 18.78 -4.09 -3.84
CA LEU A 52 19.41 -3.41 -4.97
C LEU A 52 20.84 -3.01 -4.59
N LEU A 53 21.85 -3.55 -5.29
CA LEU A 53 23.26 -3.18 -5.10
C LEU A 53 23.69 -2.01 -5.97
N GLU A 54 23.22 -2.01 -7.23
CA GLU A 54 23.52 -0.94 -8.18
C GLU A 54 22.27 -0.58 -8.98
N VAL A 55 22.11 0.70 -9.27
CA VAL A 55 21.11 1.26 -10.17
C VAL A 55 21.79 2.42 -10.89
N GLY A 56 21.85 2.39 -12.22
CA GLY A 56 22.53 3.43 -12.99
C GLY A 56 22.58 3.14 -14.49
N THR A 57 23.44 3.86 -15.22
CA THR A 57 23.63 3.68 -16.66
C THR A 57 24.71 2.64 -17.00
N SER A 58 25.55 2.24 -16.04
CA SER A 58 26.62 1.26 -16.23
C SER A 58 26.93 0.56 -14.91
N LEU A 59 27.50 -0.63 -15.00
CA LEU A 59 28.00 -1.37 -13.83
C LEU A 59 29.27 -0.67 -13.30
N LYS A 60 29.35 -0.52 -11.98
CA LYS A 60 30.53 -0.03 -11.27
C LYS A 60 31.44 -1.19 -10.86
N ASN A 61 30.88 -2.37 -10.67
CA ASN A 61 31.58 -3.56 -10.21
C ASN A 61 31.43 -4.73 -11.19
N LEU A 62 32.37 -5.68 -11.12
CA LEU A 62 32.26 -6.93 -11.87
C LEU A 62 31.62 -8.01 -11.01
N TYR A 63 30.53 -8.58 -11.47
CA TYR A 63 29.80 -9.64 -10.80
C TYR A 63 30.06 -10.98 -11.51
N LYS A 64 30.99 -11.77 -10.98
CA LYS A 64 31.29 -13.10 -11.50
C LYS A 64 30.10 -14.03 -11.23
N ASN A 65 29.71 -14.80 -12.25
CA ASN A 65 28.60 -15.79 -12.16
C ASN A 65 27.20 -15.17 -11.95
N ALA A 66 27.00 -13.88 -12.24
CA ALA A 66 25.68 -13.27 -12.19
C ALA A 66 24.77 -13.80 -13.31
N LYS A 67 23.49 -14.01 -13.00
CA LYS A 67 22.41 -14.20 -14.02
C LYS A 67 22.19 -12.86 -14.71
N VAL A 68 22.39 -12.79 -16.02
CA VAL A 68 22.14 -11.57 -16.81
C VAL A 68 20.80 -11.68 -17.52
N LEU A 69 19.93 -10.69 -17.32
CA LEU A 69 18.66 -10.54 -18.00
C LEU A 69 18.73 -9.33 -18.92
N ASP A 70 18.55 -9.55 -20.21
CA ASP A 70 18.41 -8.50 -21.20
C ASP A 70 16.97 -7.97 -21.18
N ALA A 71 16.82 -6.73 -20.74
CA ALA A 71 15.55 -6.00 -20.70
C ALA A 71 15.51 -4.85 -21.72
N SER A 72 16.30 -4.94 -22.81
CA SER A 72 16.33 -3.95 -23.87
C SER A 72 14.93 -3.67 -24.42
N GLY A 73 14.59 -2.37 -24.53
CA GLY A 73 13.28 -1.90 -24.98
C GLY A 73 12.14 -2.10 -23.99
N LYS A 74 12.42 -2.52 -22.74
CA LYS A 74 11.45 -2.63 -21.66
C LYS A 74 11.59 -1.50 -20.65
N HIS A 75 10.60 -1.40 -19.79
CA HIS A 75 10.57 -0.44 -18.69
C HIS A 75 10.64 -1.17 -17.34
N ILE A 76 11.35 -0.59 -16.40
CA ILE A 76 11.48 -1.10 -15.03
C ILE A 76 10.87 -0.09 -14.06
N TYR A 77 10.02 -0.58 -13.16
CA TYR A 77 9.32 0.22 -12.14
C TYR A 77 9.47 -0.38 -10.76
N PRO A 78 9.36 0.41 -9.67
CA PRO A 78 9.16 -0.15 -8.33
C PRO A 78 7.80 -0.85 -8.23
N GLY A 79 7.71 -1.84 -7.36
CA GLY A 79 6.45 -2.51 -7.04
C GLY A 79 5.39 -1.55 -6.52
N LEU A 80 4.16 -1.67 -7.01
CA LEU A 80 3.05 -0.84 -6.60
C LEU A 80 2.57 -1.19 -5.19
N ILE A 81 2.10 -0.17 -4.47
CA ILE A 81 1.58 -0.27 -3.09
C ILE A 81 0.12 0.17 -3.10
N ALA A 82 -0.81 -0.78 -2.95
CA ALA A 82 -2.22 -0.49 -2.79
C ALA A 82 -2.52 -0.08 -1.35
N MET A 83 -2.76 1.20 -1.11
CA MET A 83 -3.19 1.70 0.20
C MET A 83 -4.69 1.56 0.39
N ASN A 84 -5.12 1.59 1.65
CA ASN A 84 -6.54 1.61 2.06
C ASN A 84 -7.36 0.54 1.34
N ASN A 85 -6.99 -0.73 1.49
CA ASN A 85 -7.53 -1.82 0.69
C ASN A 85 -7.95 -3.03 1.55
N ILE A 86 -8.95 -3.79 1.07
CA ILE A 86 -9.43 -5.03 1.72
C ILE A 86 -8.89 -6.30 1.05
N MET A 87 -7.89 -6.20 0.23
CA MET A 87 -7.26 -7.35 -0.45
C MET A 87 -6.70 -8.33 0.57
N GLY A 88 -7.01 -9.62 0.39
CA GLY A 88 -6.67 -10.66 1.37
C GLY A 88 -7.57 -10.70 2.61
N LEU A 89 -8.49 -9.73 2.78
CA LEU A 89 -9.51 -9.72 3.84
C LEU A 89 -10.91 -10.02 3.29
N ASN A 90 -11.05 -10.16 1.99
CA ASN A 90 -12.31 -10.44 1.29
C ASN A 90 -12.07 -11.33 0.08
N GLU A 91 -12.82 -12.43 -0.04
CA GLU A 91 -12.70 -13.36 -1.17
C GLU A 91 -13.92 -13.30 -2.09
N ILE A 92 -15.11 -13.51 -1.54
CA ILE A 92 -16.37 -13.57 -2.30
C ILE A 92 -17.36 -12.60 -1.69
N ASP A 93 -17.64 -11.49 -2.37
CA ASP A 93 -18.53 -10.44 -1.85
C ASP A 93 -19.93 -10.92 -1.46
N ALA A 94 -20.44 -11.95 -2.14
CA ALA A 94 -21.76 -12.51 -1.83
C ALA A 94 -21.75 -13.45 -0.62
N VAL A 95 -20.59 -13.83 -0.07
CA VAL A 95 -20.47 -14.81 1.00
C VAL A 95 -19.92 -14.16 2.27
N ARG A 96 -20.78 -13.92 3.27
CA ARG A 96 -20.39 -13.27 4.52
C ARG A 96 -19.21 -13.93 5.23
N ALA A 97 -19.14 -15.26 5.22
CA ALA A 97 -18.07 -16.03 5.86
C ALA A 97 -16.67 -15.83 5.26
N THR A 98 -16.55 -15.11 4.14
CA THR A 98 -15.28 -14.76 3.49
C THR A 98 -14.94 -13.29 3.61
N LYS A 99 -15.64 -12.54 4.47
CA LYS A 99 -15.44 -11.11 4.71
C LYS A 99 -14.83 -10.89 6.09
N ASP A 100 -13.52 -10.85 6.16
CA ASP A 100 -12.75 -10.74 7.41
C ASP A 100 -12.24 -9.30 7.64
N TYR A 101 -12.81 -8.33 6.92
CA TYR A 101 -12.44 -6.92 7.05
C TYR A 101 -13.29 -6.14 8.05
N GLN A 102 -14.35 -6.74 8.61
CA GLN A 102 -15.26 -6.04 9.51
C GLN A 102 -15.50 -6.80 10.81
N GLU A 103 -15.29 -6.12 11.94
CA GLU A 103 -15.58 -6.62 13.28
C GLU A 103 -16.83 -5.95 13.86
N GLN A 104 -17.44 -6.58 14.87
CA GLN A 104 -18.58 -6.03 15.59
C GLN A 104 -18.16 -4.96 16.59
N GLY A 105 -19.02 -3.95 16.76
CA GLY A 105 -18.80 -2.82 17.66
C GLY A 105 -18.28 -1.57 16.95
N GLU A 106 -18.41 -0.44 17.66
CA GLU A 106 -18.09 0.88 17.07
C GLU A 106 -16.61 1.29 17.28
N PHE A 107 -15.97 0.82 18.34
CA PHE A 107 -14.59 1.20 18.68
C PHE A 107 -13.70 -0.04 18.81
N ASN A 108 -12.99 -0.39 17.74
CA ASN A 108 -12.23 -1.62 17.61
C ASN A 108 -10.72 -1.43 17.36
N PRO A 109 -9.99 -0.50 18.02
CA PRO A 109 -8.58 -0.24 17.71
C PRO A 109 -7.66 -1.45 17.94
N ASN A 110 -8.11 -2.43 18.71
CA ASN A 110 -7.43 -3.70 18.98
C ASN A 110 -7.58 -4.75 17.87
N VAL A 111 -8.47 -4.52 16.90
CA VAL A 111 -8.63 -5.39 15.72
C VAL A 111 -7.46 -5.13 14.76
N ARG A 112 -6.81 -6.20 14.32
CA ARG A 112 -5.58 -6.16 13.54
C ARG A 112 -5.78 -6.90 12.23
N SER A 113 -5.77 -6.17 11.12
CA SER A 113 -6.02 -6.71 9.78
C SER A 113 -5.05 -7.82 9.36
N GLN A 114 -3.77 -7.72 9.77
CA GLN A 114 -2.75 -8.69 9.35
C GLN A 114 -3.05 -10.13 9.76
N ILE A 115 -3.73 -10.34 10.91
CA ILE A 115 -4.02 -11.69 11.43
C ILE A 115 -5.09 -12.37 10.56
N ALA A 116 -5.98 -11.59 9.97
CA ALA A 116 -7.03 -12.06 9.09
C ALA A 116 -6.61 -12.15 7.60
N PHE A 117 -5.36 -11.74 7.28
CA PHE A 117 -4.89 -11.70 5.90
C PHE A 117 -4.69 -13.09 5.32
N HIS A 118 -5.40 -13.39 4.26
CA HIS A 118 -5.42 -14.67 3.57
C HIS A 118 -4.44 -14.66 2.39
N THR A 119 -3.27 -15.27 2.58
CA THR A 119 -2.20 -15.31 1.56
C THR A 119 -2.54 -16.18 0.33
N ASP A 120 -3.47 -17.13 0.46
CA ASP A 120 -3.94 -17.98 -0.63
C ASP A 120 -5.14 -17.40 -1.40
N SER A 121 -5.48 -16.13 -1.14
CA SER A 121 -6.54 -15.41 -1.85
C SER A 121 -6.38 -15.51 -3.37
N LYS A 122 -7.48 -15.80 -4.06
CA LYS A 122 -7.52 -15.85 -5.55
C LYS A 122 -7.38 -14.48 -6.19
N ILE A 123 -7.54 -13.41 -5.43
CA ILE A 123 -7.43 -12.03 -5.88
C ILE A 123 -5.96 -11.61 -6.00
N LEU A 124 -5.10 -12.03 -5.06
CA LEU A 124 -3.71 -11.63 -5.00
C LEU A 124 -2.91 -11.90 -6.28
N PRO A 125 -2.96 -13.09 -6.91
CA PRO A 125 -2.25 -13.33 -8.15
C PRO A 125 -2.68 -12.41 -9.30
N THR A 126 -3.96 -12.00 -9.34
CA THR A 126 -4.46 -11.04 -10.33
C THR A 126 -3.94 -9.63 -10.07
N ALA A 127 -3.86 -9.22 -8.80
CA ALA A 127 -3.28 -7.93 -8.42
C ALA A 127 -1.77 -7.88 -8.74
N ILE A 128 -1.02 -8.97 -8.45
CA ILE A 128 0.41 -9.11 -8.80
C ILE A 128 0.61 -8.98 -10.32
N TYR A 129 -0.22 -9.64 -11.13
CA TYR A 129 -0.15 -9.57 -12.59
C TYR A 129 -0.31 -8.14 -13.13
N ASN A 130 -0.92 -7.24 -12.34
CA ASN A 130 -1.07 -5.83 -12.64
C ASN A 130 -0.09 -4.92 -11.86
N GLY A 131 0.94 -5.52 -11.26
CA GLY A 131 2.05 -4.80 -10.63
C GLY A 131 1.88 -4.47 -9.15
N VAL A 132 0.77 -4.84 -8.51
CA VAL A 132 0.56 -4.59 -7.07
C VAL A 132 1.33 -5.65 -6.27
N LEU A 133 2.47 -5.25 -5.70
CA LEU A 133 3.34 -6.14 -4.92
C LEU A 133 3.12 -6.00 -3.41
N TYR A 134 2.50 -4.92 -2.98
CA TYR A 134 2.20 -4.64 -1.58
C TYR A 134 0.78 -4.11 -1.42
N THR A 135 0.15 -4.46 -0.30
CA THR A 135 -1.17 -3.94 0.08
C THR A 135 -1.17 -3.51 1.54
N GLN A 136 -1.71 -2.33 1.81
CA GLN A 136 -2.11 -1.95 3.15
C GLN A 136 -3.52 -2.53 3.37
N ALA A 137 -3.59 -3.66 4.07
CA ALA A 137 -4.85 -4.28 4.43
C ALA A 137 -5.51 -3.50 5.56
N VAL A 138 -6.74 -3.05 5.32
CA VAL A 138 -7.45 -2.11 6.20
C VAL A 138 -8.76 -2.70 6.67
N PRO A 139 -9.00 -2.78 8.00
CA PRO A 139 -10.32 -3.15 8.51
C PRO A 139 -11.32 -2.02 8.26
N GLN A 140 -12.59 -2.37 8.09
CA GLN A 140 -13.68 -1.45 7.82
C GLN A 140 -14.79 -1.56 8.88
N GLY A 141 -15.69 -0.59 8.91
CA GLY A 141 -16.84 -0.56 9.81
C GLY A 141 -16.57 0.07 11.18
N GLY A 142 -17.65 0.38 11.90
CA GLY A 142 -17.61 1.11 13.17
C GLY A 142 -17.04 2.53 13.05
N VAL A 143 -16.87 3.18 14.19
CA VAL A 143 -16.20 4.49 14.30
C VAL A 143 -14.68 4.32 14.25
N ILE A 144 -14.12 3.38 15.01
CA ILE A 144 -12.73 2.94 14.87
C ILE A 144 -12.74 1.51 14.35
N SER A 145 -12.32 1.32 13.10
CA SER A 145 -12.39 0.02 12.43
C SER A 145 -11.33 -0.97 12.93
N GLY A 146 -10.15 -0.48 13.29
CA GLY A 146 -9.00 -1.28 13.70
C GLY A 146 -7.68 -0.72 13.20
N SER A 147 -6.62 -1.52 13.29
CA SER A 147 -5.30 -1.20 12.78
C SER A 147 -5.01 -1.89 11.45
N SER A 148 -4.47 -1.12 10.52
CA SER A 148 -3.95 -1.60 9.24
C SER A 148 -2.53 -2.13 9.36
N SER A 149 -2.11 -2.89 8.36
CA SER A 149 -0.74 -3.38 8.20
C SER A 149 -0.35 -3.43 6.74
N LEU A 150 0.93 -3.21 6.44
CA LEU A 150 1.46 -3.38 5.09
C LEU A 150 1.93 -4.82 4.89
N LEU A 151 1.43 -5.48 3.86
CA LEU A 151 1.70 -6.87 3.56
C LEU A 151 2.18 -7.06 2.12
N LYS A 152 3.06 -8.04 1.90
CA LYS A 152 3.40 -8.54 0.57
C LYS A 152 2.19 -9.30 -0.01
N THR A 153 1.94 -9.12 -1.28
CA THR A 153 0.87 -9.84 -1.99
C THR A 153 1.23 -11.30 -2.30
N LYS A 154 2.51 -11.68 -2.13
CA LYS A 154 3.00 -13.06 -2.24
C LYS A 154 3.80 -13.42 -1.00
N ALA A 155 3.32 -14.41 -0.25
CA ALA A 155 3.97 -14.92 0.96
C ALA A 155 3.40 -16.30 1.32
N TRP A 156 4.06 -16.99 2.24
CA TRP A 156 3.60 -18.30 2.73
C TRP A 156 2.39 -18.16 3.69
N ASN A 157 2.48 -17.26 4.63
CA ASN A 157 1.45 -16.98 5.63
C ASN A 157 1.41 -15.47 5.95
N TRP A 158 0.52 -15.03 6.84
CA TRP A 158 0.38 -13.61 7.18
C TRP A 158 1.62 -13.04 7.91
N GLU A 159 2.34 -13.84 8.73
CA GLU A 159 3.58 -13.41 9.38
C GLU A 159 4.65 -13.07 8.33
N ASP A 160 4.81 -13.97 7.36
CA ASP A 160 5.77 -13.83 6.25
C ASP A 160 5.39 -12.69 5.29
N ALA A 161 4.08 -12.46 5.14
CA ALA A 161 3.55 -11.35 4.35
C ALA A 161 3.82 -9.99 5.01
N THR A 162 3.90 -9.93 6.35
CA THR A 162 3.93 -8.67 7.09
C THR A 162 5.23 -7.90 6.86
N VAL A 163 5.12 -6.69 6.32
CA VAL A 163 6.22 -5.73 6.10
C VAL A 163 6.21 -4.67 7.18
N VAL A 164 5.05 -4.07 7.44
CA VAL A 164 4.82 -3.15 8.56
C VAL A 164 3.60 -3.62 9.33
N LYS A 165 3.82 -3.89 10.59
CA LYS A 165 2.79 -4.30 11.53
C LYS A 165 2.11 -3.08 12.12
N ASP A 166 0.77 -3.06 12.14
CA ASP A 166 -0.03 -2.05 12.84
C ASP A 166 0.42 -0.61 12.52
N ASP A 167 0.50 -0.26 11.21
CA ASP A 167 1.03 1.01 10.73
C ASP A 167 0.18 2.23 11.12
N GLY A 168 -1.10 2.01 11.40
CA GLY A 168 -2.00 3.05 11.87
C GLY A 168 -3.40 2.54 12.20
N ILE A 169 -4.16 3.41 12.87
CA ILE A 169 -5.55 3.15 13.26
C ILE A 169 -6.47 3.91 12.30
N HIS A 170 -7.55 3.27 11.88
CA HIS A 170 -8.55 3.82 10.96
C HIS A 170 -9.77 4.32 11.73
N LEU A 171 -10.08 5.60 11.55
CA LEU A 171 -11.23 6.30 12.14
C LEU A 171 -12.17 6.78 11.03
N ASN A 172 -13.41 6.37 11.07
CA ASN A 172 -14.47 6.88 10.23
C ASN A 172 -15.08 8.11 10.90
N TRP A 173 -14.80 9.30 10.33
CA TRP A 173 -15.38 10.53 10.87
C TRP A 173 -16.88 10.54 10.64
N PRO A 174 -17.70 10.92 11.64
CA PRO A 174 -19.15 10.88 11.53
C PRO A 174 -19.68 11.66 10.34
N GLN A 175 -20.56 11.04 9.59
CA GLN A 175 -21.27 11.63 8.47
C GLN A 175 -22.77 11.54 8.72
N VAL A 176 -23.43 12.70 8.70
CA VAL A 176 -24.88 12.81 8.86
C VAL A 176 -25.41 13.60 7.68
N SER A 177 -26.52 13.14 7.08
CA SER A 177 -27.11 13.84 5.96
C SER A 177 -27.47 15.29 6.34
N PRO A 178 -27.08 16.31 5.56
CA PRO A 178 -27.44 17.70 5.82
C PRO A 178 -28.97 17.93 5.84
N ASN A 179 -29.73 17.07 5.19
CA ASN A 179 -31.20 17.12 5.15
C ASN A 179 -31.87 16.54 6.41
N ASN A 180 -31.09 15.94 7.32
CA ASN A 180 -31.64 15.45 8.57
C ASN A 180 -31.94 16.63 9.52
N PRO A 181 -33.20 16.79 10.01
CA PRO A 181 -33.55 17.87 10.92
C PRO A 181 -32.71 17.93 12.21
N LYS A 182 -32.14 16.81 12.61
CA LYS A 182 -31.28 16.65 13.79
C LYS A 182 -29.79 16.54 13.44
N HIS A 183 -29.41 16.97 12.25
CA HIS A 183 -28.03 16.84 11.73
C HIS A 183 -26.95 17.25 12.76
N GLU A 184 -27.05 18.46 13.30
CA GLU A 184 -26.05 18.99 14.23
C GLU A 184 -26.10 18.29 15.62
N GLU A 185 -27.28 17.84 16.07
CA GLU A 185 -27.42 17.11 17.33
C GLU A 185 -26.74 15.74 17.21
N ILE A 186 -27.08 14.96 16.19
CA ILE A 186 -26.49 13.61 15.97
C ILE A 186 -24.98 13.72 15.75
N LEU A 187 -24.52 14.69 14.94
CA LEU A 187 -23.11 14.89 14.69
C LEU A 187 -22.34 15.26 15.96
N ARG A 188 -22.90 16.11 16.81
CA ARG A 188 -22.29 16.48 18.08
C ARG A 188 -22.20 15.29 19.04
N GLU A 189 -23.24 14.47 19.13
CA GLU A 189 -23.24 13.26 19.95
C GLU A 189 -22.17 12.26 19.48
N ALA A 190 -22.08 12.00 18.17
CA ALA A 190 -21.08 11.11 17.61
C ALA A 190 -19.64 11.62 17.81
N ILE A 191 -19.41 12.93 17.72
CA ILE A 191 -18.09 13.53 18.03
C ILE A 191 -17.76 13.42 19.53
N LEU A 192 -18.76 13.58 20.41
CA LEU A 192 -18.59 13.41 21.86
C LEU A 192 -18.22 11.97 22.24
N GLU A 193 -18.75 10.98 21.53
CA GLU A 193 -18.36 9.56 21.71
C GLU A 193 -16.87 9.36 21.36
N ILE A 194 -16.42 9.93 20.25
CA ILE A 194 -14.99 9.88 19.84
C ILE A 194 -14.12 10.56 20.91
N GLU A 195 -14.50 11.76 21.34
CA GLU A 195 -13.77 12.51 22.37
C GLU A 195 -13.67 11.72 23.67
N THR A 196 -14.79 11.16 24.11
CA THR A 196 -14.87 10.33 25.32
C THR A 196 -13.98 9.08 25.21
N PHE A 197 -13.99 8.40 24.07
CA PHE A 197 -13.14 7.23 23.84
C PHE A 197 -11.66 7.56 23.91
N PHE A 198 -11.22 8.62 23.21
CA PHE A 198 -9.82 9.07 23.22
C PHE A 198 -9.37 9.57 24.60
N ALA A 199 -10.23 10.31 25.33
CA ALA A 199 -9.94 10.76 26.69
C ALA A 199 -9.77 9.57 27.66
N ASN A 200 -10.66 8.56 27.57
CA ASN A 200 -10.57 7.34 28.37
C ASN A 200 -9.31 6.55 28.04
N ALA A 201 -8.94 6.44 26.75
CA ALA A 201 -7.72 5.78 26.32
C ALA A 201 -6.47 6.52 26.86
N GLN A 202 -6.46 7.84 26.84
CA GLN A 202 -5.37 8.65 27.40
C GLN A 202 -5.27 8.48 28.93
N GLN A 203 -6.39 8.52 29.65
CA GLN A 203 -6.44 8.28 31.08
C GLN A 203 -5.95 6.87 31.44
N TYR A 204 -6.34 5.84 30.65
CA TYR A 204 -5.85 4.48 30.81
C TYR A 204 -4.32 4.39 30.75
N GLN A 205 -3.68 5.11 29.81
CA GLN A 205 -2.22 5.12 29.68
C GLN A 205 -1.50 5.75 30.89
N GLN A 206 -2.16 6.65 31.62
CA GLN A 206 -1.62 7.34 32.80
C GLN A 206 -1.74 6.54 34.09
N GLN A 207 -2.57 5.48 34.12
CA GLN A 207 -2.78 4.66 35.31
C GLN A 207 -1.57 3.79 35.63
N ASN A 208 -1.25 3.69 36.93
CA ASN A 208 -0.25 2.71 37.41
C ASN A 208 -0.95 1.35 37.59
N LYS A 209 -0.67 0.37 36.72
CA LYS A 209 -1.26 -0.98 36.70
C LYS A 209 -2.79 -0.97 36.47
N PRO A 210 -3.28 -0.46 35.32
CA PRO A 210 -4.70 -0.53 35.00
C PRO A 210 -5.17 -1.98 34.82
N ILE A 211 -6.45 -2.21 35.07
CA ILE A 211 -7.09 -3.47 34.65
C ILE A 211 -6.99 -3.53 33.11
N PHE A 212 -6.50 -4.65 32.57
CA PHE A 212 -6.25 -4.78 31.13
C PHE A 212 -7.53 -4.52 30.31
N ASN A 213 -7.41 -3.58 29.38
CA ASN A 213 -8.41 -3.27 28.37
C ASN A 213 -7.73 -3.25 26.99
N ALA A 214 -8.05 -4.25 26.15
CA ALA A 214 -7.41 -4.41 24.84
C ALA A 214 -7.59 -3.20 23.93
N ARG A 215 -8.77 -2.55 23.95
CA ARG A 215 -9.08 -1.38 23.13
C ARG A 215 -8.22 -0.19 23.52
N PHE A 216 -8.12 0.14 24.81
CA PHE A 216 -7.30 1.25 25.27
C PHE A 216 -5.80 0.94 25.18
N ALA A 217 -5.39 -0.32 25.38
CA ALA A 217 -4.01 -0.73 25.23
C ALA A 217 -3.53 -0.54 23.77
N ALA A 218 -4.36 -0.83 22.78
CA ALA A 218 -4.07 -0.65 21.35
C ALA A 218 -3.85 0.82 20.95
N MET A 219 -4.44 1.78 21.68
CA MET A 219 -4.28 3.22 21.42
C MET A 219 -2.91 3.79 21.84
N LYS A 220 -2.10 3.02 22.58
CA LYS A 220 -0.87 3.51 23.22
C LYS A 220 0.11 4.14 22.22
N ASP A 221 0.44 3.44 21.16
CA ASP A 221 1.44 3.92 20.21
C ASP A 221 0.93 5.14 19.45
N LEU A 222 -0.33 5.15 19.04
CA LEU A 222 -0.97 6.29 18.40
C LEU A 222 -0.93 7.55 19.28
N LEU A 223 -1.35 7.45 20.55
CA LEU A 223 -1.36 8.58 21.49
C LEU A 223 0.05 9.12 21.78
N ASN A 224 1.08 8.29 21.61
CA ASN A 224 2.49 8.69 21.72
C ASN A 224 3.11 9.16 20.39
N GLY A 225 2.31 9.41 19.36
CA GLY A 225 2.76 9.91 18.06
C GLY A 225 3.49 8.86 17.22
N LYS A 226 3.36 7.58 17.55
CA LYS A 226 3.84 6.45 16.75
C LYS A 226 2.71 5.90 15.91
N GLY A 227 2.98 5.64 14.62
CA GLY A 227 1.94 5.27 13.66
C GLY A 227 1.06 6.45 13.24
N ASN A 228 0.08 6.18 12.42
CA ASN A 228 -0.81 7.17 11.85
C ASN A 228 -2.25 7.00 12.37
N LEU A 229 -2.99 8.11 12.42
CA LEU A 229 -4.45 8.09 12.45
C LEU A 229 -4.95 8.36 11.04
N TYR A 230 -5.51 7.35 10.40
CA TYR A 230 -6.15 7.44 9.09
C TYR A 230 -7.60 7.87 9.28
N ILE A 231 -7.91 9.11 8.91
CA ILE A 231 -9.26 9.69 9.08
C ILE A 231 -10.00 9.59 7.77
N HIS A 232 -11.04 8.78 7.73
CA HIS A 232 -11.95 8.65 6.60
C HIS A 232 -12.97 9.80 6.62
N ALA A 233 -12.80 10.76 5.73
CA ALA A 233 -13.69 11.91 5.58
C ALA A 233 -13.73 12.37 4.12
N GLN A 234 -14.92 12.65 3.57
CA GLN A 234 -15.10 13.00 2.17
C GLN A 234 -15.34 14.48 1.96
N GLU A 235 -16.21 15.07 2.75
CA GLU A 235 -16.71 16.43 2.59
C GLU A 235 -15.83 17.46 3.31
N ALA A 236 -15.73 18.67 2.74
CA ALA A 236 -14.90 19.75 3.25
C ALA A 236 -15.18 20.07 4.74
N GLN A 237 -16.45 20.13 5.14
CA GLN A 237 -16.82 20.43 6.52
C GLN A 237 -16.35 19.32 7.48
N SER A 238 -16.53 18.05 7.11
CA SER A 238 -16.07 16.90 7.87
C SER A 238 -14.55 16.88 8.02
N ILE A 239 -13.82 17.17 6.94
CA ILE A 239 -12.36 17.25 6.93
C ILE A 239 -11.88 18.35 7.90
N VAL A 240 -12.45 19.57 7.82
CA VAL A 240 -12.05 20.68 8.68
C VAL A 240 -12.32 20.38 10.15
N ARG A 241 -13.51 19.83 10.46
CA ARG A 241 -13.88 19.44 11.83
C ARG A 241 -12.96 18.36 12.40
N ALA A 242 -12.70 17.30 11.62
CA ALA A 242 -11.85 16.19 12.04
C ALA A 242 -10.39 16.63 12.29
N VAL A 243 -9.79 17.30 11.32
CA VAL A 243 -8.41 17.79 11.44
C VAL A 243 -8.29 18.81 12.57
N GLY A 244 -9.23 19.76 12.67
CA GLY A 244 -9.27 20.76 13.74
C GLY A 244 -9.34 20.10 15.13
N PHE A 245 -10.23 19.14 15.31
CA PHE A 245 -10.37 18.38 16.55
C PHE A 245 -9.05 17.72 16.97
N PHE A 246 -8.42 16.93 16.11
CA PHE A 246 -7.20 16.21 16.48
C PHE A 246 -6.00 17.15 16.66
N LYS A 247 -5.85 18.18 15.84
CA LYS A 247 -4.77 19.16 15.99
C LYS A 247 -4.86 19.95 17.30
N GLN A 248 -6.08 20.23 17.75
CA GLN A 248 -6.33 20.94 19.00
C GLN A 248 -6.11 20.06 20.24
N HIS A 249 -6.67 18.84 20.24
CA HIS A 249 -6.72 18.00 21.44
C HIS A 249 -5.59 16.94 21.50
N TYR A 250 -5.07 16.50 20.34
CA TYR A 250 -4.07 15.42 20.23
C TYR A 250 -2.96 15.79 19.24
N PRO A 251 -2.21 16.89 19.44
CA PRO A 251 -1.25 17.42 18.45
C PRO A 251 -0.07 16.48 18.14
N ALA A 252 0.19 15.50 19.00
CA ALA A 252 1.24 14.51 18.78
C ALA A 252 0.85 13.45 17.72
N ILE A 253 -0.45 13.26 17.47
CA ILE A 253 -0.94 12.26 16.52
C ILE A 253 -0.66 12.71 15.08
N LYS A 254 -0.09 11.79 14.29
CA LYS A 254 0.12 11.99 12.85
C LYS A 254 -1.16 11.69 12.12
N LEU A 255 -1.71 12.67 11.41
CA LEU A 255 -2.96 12.54 10.69
C LEU A 255 -2.70 12.24 9.21
N VAL A 256 -3.49 11.34 8.65
CA VAL A 256 -3.59 11.08 7.20
C VAL A 256 -5.07 11.08 6.83
N LEU A 257 -5.46 11.90 5.87
CA LEU A 257 -6.83 11.88 5.36
C LEU A 257 -7.01 10.77 4.33
N VAL A 258 -8.13 10.07 4.41
CA VAL A 258 -8.52 9.01 3.46
C VAL A 258 -9.86 9.34 2.84
N GLY A 259 -9.96 9.14 1.52
CA GLY A 259 -11.12 9.53 0.72
C GLY A 259 -11.00 10.94 0.23
N ALA A 260 -11.30 11.91 1.08
CA ALA A 260 -11.05 13.35 0.93
C ALA A 260 -11.47 13.92 -0.44
N SER A 261 -12.67 13.58 -0.91
CA SER A 261 -13.18 13.99 -2.23
C SER A 261 -13.18 15.52 -2.40
N ASP A 262 -13.38 16.27 -1.31
CA ASP A 262 -13.37 17.73 -1.30
C ASP A 262 -12.01 18.37 -0.98
N ALA A 263 -10.93 17.59 -0.96
CA ALA A 263 -9.60 18.11 -0.63
C ALA A 263 -9.17 19.30 -1.51
N TYR A 264 -9.62 19.34 -2.76
CA TYR A 264 -9.35 20.44 -3.68
C TYR A 264 -9.92 21.80 -3.23
N LEU A 265 -10.97 21.80 -2.41
CA LEU A 265 -11.55 23.01 -1.80
C LEU A 265 -10.74 23.51 -0.57
N LEU A 266 -9.85 22.66 -0.05
CA LEU A 266 -9.17 22.87 1.23
C LEU A 266 -7.64 22.90 1.12
N ILE A 267 -7.11 23.21 -0.05
CA ILE A 267 -5.66 23.13 -0.34
C ILE A 267 -4.83 23.89 0.68
N ASP A 268 -5.16 25.16 0.95
CA ASP A 268 -4.41 26.00 1.91
C ASP A 268 -4.52 25.48 3.34
N PHE A 269 -5.69 24.99 3.73
CA PHE A 269 -5.91 24.39 5.05
C PHE A 269 -5.07 23.11 5.22
N LEU A 270 -5.09 22.21 4.24
CA LEU A 270 -4.33 20.95 4.26
C LEU A 270 -2.83 21.21 4.25
N LYS A 271 -2.36 22.16 3.44
CA LYS A 271 -0.96 22.57 3.38
C LYS A 271 -0.49 23.18 4.70
N THR A 272 -1.25 24.12 5.27
CA THR A 272 -0.91 24.76 6.55
C THR A 272 -0.81 23.75 7.69
N ASN A 273 -1.71 22.79 7.73
CA ASN A 273 -1.74 21.73 8.75
C ASN A 273 -0.83 20.54 8.41
N GLN A 274 -0.16 20.54 7.27
CA GLN A 274 0.72 19.46 6.79
C GLN A 274 0.01 18.11 6.74
N ILE A 275 -1.21 18.07 6.20
CA ILE A 275 -2.04 16.87 6.13
C ILE A 275 -1.83 16.17 4.79
N PRO A 276 -1.23 14.96 4.76
CA PRO A 276 -1.20 14.13 3.57
C PRO A 276 -2.56 13.51 3.28
N VAL A 277 -2.78 13.16 2.02
CA VAL A 277 -4.07 12.68 1.54
C VAL A 277 -3.90 11.36 0.79
N VAL A 278 -4.73 10.37 1.13
CA VAL A 278 -4.97 9.15 0.36
C VAL A 278 -6.29 9.35 -0.39
N LEU A 279 -6.21 9.68 -1.68
CA LEU A 279 -7.38 9.85 -2.52
C LEU A 279 -7.93 8.48 -2.92
N SER A 280 -9.12 8.16 -2.44
CA SER A 280 -9.83 6.95 -2.85
C SER A 280 -10.70 7.25 -4.05
N ASN A 281 -10.68 6.33 -5.03
CA ASN A 281 -11.62 6.29 -6.14
C ASN A 281 -11.75 7.61 -6.92
N ILE A 282 -10.67 8.07 -7.54
CA ILE A 282 -10.71 9.26 -8.41
C ILE A 282 -11.53 9.02 -9.69
N HIS A 283 -11.81 7.77 -10.08
CA HIS A 283 -12.74 7.41 -11.16
C HIS A 283 -14.20 7.40 -10.64
N ARG A 284 -14.67 8.55 -10.19
CA ARG A 284 -16.05 8.75 -9.73
C ARG A 284 -16.75 9.84 -10.54
N LEU A 285 -18.05 9.87 -10.46
CA LEU A 285 -18.86 11.00 -10.94
C LEU A 285 -18.77 12.17 -9.95
N PRO A 286 -19.06 13.41 -10.39
CA PRO A 286 -19.21 14.55 -9.49
C PRO A 286 -20.20 14.26 -8.36
N MET A 287 -19.86 14.67 -7.15
CA MET A 287 -20.75 14.52 -5.98
C MET A 287 -21.79 15.63 -5.88
N ARG A 288 -21.58 16.74 -6.58
CA ARG A 288 -22.45 17.94 -6.57
C ARG A 288 -22.64 18.48 -7.98
N ASN A 289 -23.78 19.14 -8.21
CA ASN A 289 -24.07 19.78 -9.49
C ASN A 289 -23.05 20.86 -9.90
N ALA A 290 -22.39 21.48 -8.93
CA ALA A 290 -21.37 22.50 -9.17
C ALA A 290 -19.95 21.95 -9.33
N GLU A 291 -19.74 20.66 -9.12
CA GLU A 291 -18.44 20.02 -9.32
C GLU A 291 -18.22 19.76 -10.82
N ALA A 292 -17.06 20.18 -11.33
CA ALA A 292 -16.70 19.90 -12.72
C ALA A 292 -16.61 18.38 -12.96
N ILE A 293 -16.99 17.95 -14.16
CA ILE A 293 -17.03 16.51 -14.50
C ILE A 293 -15.67 15.82 -14.37
N ASP A 294 -14.59 16.56 -14.57
CA ASP A 294 -13.21 16.12 -14.51
C ASP A 294 -12.52 16.45 -13.17
N GLN A 295 -13.20 17.12 -12.24
CA GLN A 295 -12.61 17.52 -10.95
C GLN A 295 -11.97 16.35 -10.20
N PRO A 296 -12.58 15.15 -10.12
CA PRO A 296 -11.94 14.03 -9.43
C PRO A 296 -10.58 13.64 -10.03
N TYR A 297 -10.41 13.77 -11.34
CA TYR A 297 -9.19 13.44 -12.07
C TYR A 297 -8.12 14.52 -11.93
N VAL A 298 -8.52 15.79 -11.82
CA VAL A 298 -7.64 16.96 -11.65
C VAL A 298 -7.17 17.14 -10.21
N THR A 299 -7.95 16.68 -9.23
CA THR A 299 -7.66 16.85 -7.78
C THR A 299 -6.26 16.38 -7.40
N PRO A 300 -5.73 15.21 -7.82
CA PRO A 300 -4.37 14.79 -7.50
C PRO A 300 -3.32 15.82 -7.94
N TYR A 301 -3.45 16.37 -9.14
CA TYR A 301 -2.56 17.40 -9.67
C TYR A 301 -2.59 18.68 -8.82
N GLN A 302 -3.78 19.18 -8.48
CA GLN A 302 -3.92 20.41 -7.69
C GLN A 302 -3.24 20.28 -6.32
N LEU A 303 -3.45 19.16 -5.64
CA LEU A 303 -2.87 18.88 -4.33
C LEU A 303 -1.33 18.74 -4.39
N VAL A 304 -0.82 17.99 -5.37
CA VAL A 304 0.64 17.81 -5.55
C VAL A 304 1.32 19.12 -5.90
N ARG A 305 0.74 19.95 -6.78
CA ARG A 305 1.25 21.31 -7.09
C ARG A 305 1.30 22.21 -5.87
N ALA A 306 0.40 22.05 -4.91
CA ALA A 306 0.42 22.78 -3.65
C ALA A 306 1.48 22.25 -2.64
N GLY A 307 2.15 21.14 -2.95
CA GLY A 307 3.15 20.49 -2.09
C GLY A 307 2.55 19.52 -1.06
N ILE A 308 1.28 19.11 -1.25
CA ILE A 308 0.64 18.11 -0.41
C ILE A 308 1.06 16.71 -0.90
N LYS A 309 1.43 15.82 0.03
CA LYS A 309 1.69 14.41 -0.30
C LYS A 309 0.38 13.71 -0.62
N VAL A 310 0.29 13.13 -1.82
CA VAL A 310 -0.91 12.46 -2.31
C VAL A 310 -0.59 11.02 -2.67
N ALA A 311 -1.25 10.08 -2.01
CA ALA A 311 -1.35 8.70 -2.48
C ALA A 311 -2.69 8.50 -3.20
N ILE A 312 -2.68 7.69 -4.26
CA ILE A 312 -3.90 7.26 -4.96
C ILE A 312 -4.20 5.83 -4.56
N SER A 313 -5.45 5.54 -4.22
CA SER A 313 -5.87 4.21 -3.77
C SER A 313 -7.19 3.76 -4.39
N LEU A 314 -7.47 2.48 -4.20
CA LEU A 314 -8.74 1.82 -4.51
C LEU A 314 -9.09 0.92 -3.33
N GLU A 315 -10.27 1.08 -2.77
CA GLU A 315 -10.70 0.38 -1.55
C GLU A 315 -11.05 -1.08 -1.80
N GLY A 316 -11.62 -1.37 -2.96
CA GLY A 316 -12.07 -2.71 -3.33
C GLY A 316 -10.91 -3.67 -3.67
N SER A 317 -11.06 -4.93 -3.27
CA SER A 317 -10.04 -5.95 -3.49
C SER A 317 -9.75 -6.21 -4.98
N TRP A 318 -10.78 -6.36 -5.81
CA TRP A 318 -10.65 -6.60 -7.25
C TRP A 318 -10.24 -5.37 -8.05
N GLU A 319 -10.70 -4.19 -7.66
CA GLU A 319 -10.44 -2.91 -8.31
C GLU A 319 -8.96 -2.56 -8.27
N SER A 320 -8.23 -3.02 -7.26
CA SER A 320 -6.80 -2.74 -7.05
C SER A 320 -5.91 -3.14 -8.21
N ARG A 321 -6.33 -4.11 -9.04
CA ARG A 321 -5.64 -4.42 -10.31
C ARG A 321 -5.56 -3.24 -11.28
N ASN A 322 -6.40 -2.22 -11.10
CA ASN A 322 -6.44 -1.03 -11.94
C ASN A 322 -5.60 0.14 -11.37
N LEU A 323 -4.87 -0.05 -10.26
CA LEU A 323 -4.16 1.01 -9.56
C LEU A 323 -3.23 1.82 -10.48
N ALA A 324 -2.44 1.14 -11.30
CA ALA A 324 -1.55 1.77 -12.27
C ALA A 324 -2.32 2.67 -13.27
N TYR A 325 -3.47 2.21 -13.75
CA TYR A 325 -4.26 2.91 -14.77
C TYR A 325 -4.99 4.13 -14.21
N ILE A 326 -5.37 4.06 -12.94
CA ILE A 326 -5.95 5.22 -12.23
C ILE A 326 -4.90 6.30 -12.03
N ALA A 327 -3.67 5.93 -11.64
CA ALA A 327 -2.56 6.86 -11.60
C ALA A 327 -2.24 7.42 -13.01
N GLY A 328 -2.35 6.58 -14.05
CA GLY A 328 -2.25 7.00 -15.45
C GLY A 328 -3.29 8.04 -15.86
N THR A 329 -4.53 7.93 -15.34
CA THR A 329 -5.56 8.95 -15.53
C THR A 329 -5.16 10.28 -14.86
N ALA A 330 -4.68 10.25 -13.62
CA ALA A 330 -4.20 11.45 -12.93
C ALA A 330 -3.05 12.12 -13.72
N SER A 331 -2.20 11.33 -14.39
CA SER A 331 -1.17 11.84 -15.30
C SER A 331 -1.78 12.53 -16.53
N ALA A 332 -2.85 11.99 -17.11
CA ALA A 332 -3.53 12.63 -18.24
C ALA A 332 -4.20 13.96 -17.85
N TYR A 333 -4.47 14.16 -16.55
CA TYR A 333 -5.09 15.38 -16.01
C TYR A 333 -4.11 16.28 -15.23
N GLY A 334 -2.81 16.18 -15.51
CA GLY A 334 -1.83 17.21 -15.11
C GLY A 334 -0.64 16.74 -14.30
N LEU A 335 -0.69 15.57 -13.64
CA LEU A 335 0.52 15.01 -13.03
C LEU A 335 1.52 14.59 -14.12
N SER A 336 2.81 14.76 -13.88
CA SER A 336 3.81 14.06 -14.69
C SER A 336 3.70 12.54 -14.49
N ARG A 337 4.25 11.76 -15.43
CA ARG A 337 4.29 10.29 -15.32
C ARG A 337 4.96 9.83 -14.02
N GLU A 338 6.06 10.47 -13.66
CA GLU A 338 6.80 10.13 -12.46
C GLU A 338 6.05 10.51 -11.17
N GLU A 339 5.35 11.64 -11.13
CA GLU A 339 4.50 12.01 -9.98
C GLU A 339 3.32 11.06 -9.82
N ALA A 340 2.70 10.64 -10.92
CA ALA A 340 1.66 9.63 -10.90
C ALA A 340 2.19 8.27 -10.39
N LEU A 341 3.40 7.87 -10.80
CA LEU A 341 4.08 6.68 -10.29
C LEU A 341 4.37 6.82 -8.78
N GLN A 342 4.90 7.95 -8.34
CA GLN A 342 5.17 8.21 -6.92
C GLN A 342 3.92 8.09 -6.06
N SER A 343 2.76 8.52 -6.56
CA SER A 343 1.50 8.48 -5.83
C SER A 343 1.01 7.05 -5.48
N ILE A 344 1.56 6.04 -6.14
CA ILE A 344 1.22 4.62 -5.94
C ILE A 344 2.44 3.75 -5.55
N THR A 345 3.58 4.39 -5.25
CA THR A 345 4.84 3.70 -4.87
C THR A 345 5.52 4.41 -3.69
N LEU A 346 6.28 5.48 -3.94
CA LEU A 346 7.09 6.17 -2.93
C LEU A 346 6.24 6.91 -1.89
N VAL A 347 5.17 7.61 -2.30
CA VAL A 347 4.32 8.34 -1.35
C VAL A 347 3.62 7.40 -0.37
N PRO A 348 2.98 6.29 -0.80
CA PRO A 348 2.52 5.24 0.11
C PRO A 348 3.58 4.78 1.11
N ALA A 349 4.80 4.47 0.63
CA ALA A 349 5.90 4.05 1.49
C ALA A 349 6.29 5.12 2.51
N GLN A 350 6.31 6.40 2.12
CA GLN A 350 6.58 7.53 3.02
C GLN A 350 5.50 7.70 4.08
N LEU A 351 4.22 7.55 3.71
CA LEU A 351 3.11 7.68 4.67
C LEU A 351 3.18 6.60 5.75
N MET A 352 3.61 5.39 5.39
CA MET A 352 3.78 4.28 6.33
C MET A 352 5.17 4.24 6.98
N GLY A 353 6.08 5.19 6.67
CA GLY A 353 7.42 5.27 7.26
C GLY A 353 8.39 4.19 6.84
N ILE A 354 8.19 3.57 5.66
CA ILE A 354 9.01 2.47 5.12
C ILE A 354 9.74 2.83 3.82
N ASP A 355 9.77 4.09 3.47
CA ASP A 355 10.38 4.58 2.23
C ASP A 355 11.90 4.36 2.13
N LYS A 356 12.55 4.03 3.23
CA LYS A 356 13.96 3.59 3.24
C LYS A 356 14.16 2.14 2.79
N GLU A 357 13.10 1.35 2.79
CA GLU A 357 13.14 -0.06 2.41
C GLU A 357 12.50 -0.36 1.05
N ILE A 358 11.40 0.32 0.71
CA ILE A 358 10.62 0.10 -0.52
C ILE A 358 10.11 1.43 -1.12
N GLY A 359 9.38 1.35 -2.23
CA GLY A 359 8.69 2.48 -2.87
C GLY A 359 9.50 3.16 -3.97
N SER A 360 10.80 2.90 -4.07
CA SER A 360 11.64 3.37 -5.19
C SER A 360 12.81 2.41 -5.43
N LEU A 361 13.41 2.49 -6.62
CA LEU A 361 14.53 1.66 -7.05
C LEU A 361 15.87 2.37 -6.74
N GLU A 362 16.18 2.49 -5.47
CA GLU A 362 17.43 3.10 -5.00
C GLU A 362 18.33 2.06 -4.34
N VAL A 363 19.65 2.26 -4.43
CA VAL A 363 20.65 1.36 -3.85
C VAL A 363 20.38 1.14 -2.36
N GLY A 364 20.42 -0.11 -1.92
CA GLY A 364 20.17 -0.53 -0.54
C GLY A 364 18.70 -0.86 -0.23
N LYS A 365 17.73 -0.44 -1.05
CA LYS A 365 16.32 -0.81 -0.88
C LYS A 365 16.05 -2.24 -1.34
N LYS A 366 14.92 -2.79 -0.91
CA LYS A 366 14.43 -4.11 -1.31
C LYS A 366 14.22 -4.15 -2.82
N ALA A 367 14.67 -5.21 -3.46
CA ALA A 367 14.53 -5.42 -4.89
C ALA A 367 13.10 -5.87 -5.24
N SER A 368 12.13 -4.96 -5.11
CA SER A 368 10.73 -5.18 -5.51
C SER A 368 10.46 -4.42 -6.79
N ILE A 369 10.44 -5.15 -7.89
CA ILE A 369 10.64 -4.65 -9.24
C ILE A 369 9.57 -5.20 -10.17
N LEU A 370 9.10 -4.35 -11.07
CA LEU A 370 8.24 -4.71 -12.18
C LEU A 370 8.98 -4.45 -13.50
N ILE A 371 8.97 -5.39 -14.42
CA ILE A 371 9.51 -5.24 -15.77
C ILE A 371 8.35 -5.37 -16.76
N THR A 372 8.10 -4.32 -17.54
CA THR A 372 6.98 -4.26 -18.48
C THR A 372 7.45 -4.06 -19.91
N ALA A 373 6.67 -4.51 -20.88
CA ALA A 373 6.95 -4.30 -22.28
C ALA A 373 6.75 -2.84 -22.75
N GLY A 374 5.96 -2.07 -22.00
CA GLY A 374 5.69 -0.65 -22.28
C GLY A 374 5.31 0.08 -21.00
N ASP A 375 4.79 1.30 -21.13
CA ASP A 375 4.43 2.16 -20.01
C ASP A 375 3.40 1.47 -19.07
N LEU A 376 3.78 1.27 -17.80
CA LEU A 376 2.97 0.64 -16.76
C LEU A 376 1.66 1.39 -16.51
N LEU A 377 1.67 2.71 -16.61
CA LEU A 377 0.50 3.55 -16.35
C LEU A 377 -0.49 3.61 -17.53
N ASN A 378 -0.17 2.96 -18.65
CA ASN A 378 -1.02 2.93 -19.83
C ASN A 378 -1.57 1.51 -20.05
N MET A 379 -2.88 1.34 -19.86
CA MET A 379 -3.57 0.07 -19.99
C MET A 379 -3.37 -0.65 -21.34
N LYS A 380 -3.11 0.09 -22.43
CA LYS A 380 -2.90 -0.49 -23.77
C LYS A 380 -1.50 -1.08 -23.94
N THR A 381 -0.49 -0.53 -23.26
CA THR A 381 0.92 -0.90 -23.41
C THR A 381 1.48 -1.62 -22.20
N SER A 382 0.87 -1.48 -21.04
CA SER A 382 1.23 -2.16 -19.81
C SER A 382 1.08 -3.67 -19.98
N LYS A 383 2.21 -4.35 -20.15
CA LYS A 383 2.28 -5.80 -20.20
C LYS A 383 3.43 -6.25 -19.31
N LEU A 384 3.10 -6.74 -18.15
CA LEU A 384 4.08 -7.24 -17.20
C LEU A 384 4.80 -8.46 -17.79
N TRP A 385 6.11 -8.40 -17.84
CA TRP A 385 6.98 -9.47 -18.31
C TRP A 385 7.57 -10.28 -17.17
N MET A 386 8.08 -9.61 -16.14
CA MET A 386 8.61 -10.21 -14.90
C MET A 386 8.31 -9.32 -13.70
N ALA A 387 8.24 -9.93 -12.53
CA ALA A 387 8.15 -9.24 -11.25
C ALA A 387 9.06 -9.89 -10.21
N PHE A 388 9.57 -9.08 -9.30
CA PHE A 388 10.36 -9.52 -8.15
C PHE A 388 9.80 -8.88 -6.88
N ILE A 389 9.68 -9.65 -5.81
CA ILE A 389 9.39 -9.14 -4.46
C ILE A 389 10.59 -9.46 -3.57
N ALA A 390 11.25 -8.41 -3.06
CA ALA A 390 12.44 -8.56 -2.23
C ALA A 390 13.49 -9.52 -2.86
N GLY A 391 13.76 -9.35 -4.16
CA GLY A 391 14.75 -10.12 -4.91
C GLY A 391 14.29 -11.49 -5.42
N GLU A 392 13.15 -11.99 -4.97
CA GLU A 392 12.57 -13.25 -5.42
C GLU A 392 11.70 -13.05 -6.66
N GLU A 393 11.98 -13.80 -7.72
CA GLU A 393 11.19 -13.79 -8.96
C GLU A 393 9.81 -14.41 -8.71
N ILE A 394 8.75 -13.74 -9.16
CA ILE A 394 7.36 -14.13 -8.93
C ILE A 394 6.80 -14.80 -10.18
N ASP A 395 6.16 -15.96 -10.00
CA ASP A 395 5.35 -16.58 -11.05
C ASP A 395 4.10 -15.71 -11.32
N LEU A 396 3.98 -15.21 -12.53
CA LEU A 396 2.87 -14.37 -13.00
C LEU A 396 1.66 -15.18 -13.48
N ASN A 397 1.75 -16.51 -13.44
CA ASN A 397 0.67 -17.38 -13.89
C ASN A 397 -0.49 -17.37 -12.89
N ASN A 398 -1.65 -16.95 -13.31
CA ASN A 398 -2.87 -16.88 -12.50
C ASN A 398 -4.05 -17.56 -13.21
N GLU A 399 -5.18 -17.69 -12.51
CA GLU A 399 -6.37 -18.38 -13.03
C GLU A 399 -6.91 -17.73 -14.31
N GLN A 400 -6.90 -16.40 -14.39
CA GLN A 400 -7.38 -15.64 -15.53
C GLN A 400 -6.49 -15.87 -16.77
N VAL A 401 -5.17 -15.92 -16.58
CA VAL A 401 -4.22 -16.25 -17.67
C VAL A 401 -4.48 -17.65 -18.18
N LYS A 402 -4.61 -18.65 -17.30
CA LYS A 402 -4.90 -20.06 -17.68
C LYS A 402 -6.23 -20.18 -18.44
N LEU A 403 -7.27 -19.48 -17.98
CA LEU A 403 -8.56 -19.45 -18.67
C LEU A 403 -8.45 -18.77 -20.04
N ALA A 404 -7.75 -17.64 -20.14
CA ALA A 404 -7.53 -16.95 -21.41
C ALA A 404 -6.82 -17.88 -22.42
N GLU A 405 -5.74 -18.54 -22.02
CA GLU A 405 -5.01 -19.51 -22.86
C GLU A 405 -5.90 -20.68 -23.30
N LYS A 406 -6.67 -21.25 -22.36
CA LYS A 406 -7.60 -22.35 -22.65
C LYS A 406 -8.60 -21.95 -23.73
N TYR A 407 -9.22 -20.78 -23.64
CA TYR A 407 -10.23 -20.34 -24.59
C TYR A 407 -9.63 -19.87 -25.92
N LEU A 408 -8.50 -19.16 -25.91
CA LEU A 408 -7.78 -18.79 -27.12
C LEU A 408 -7.38 -20.05 -27.94
N ASN A 409 -6.82 -21.05 -27.27
CA ASN A 409 -6.45 -22.30 -27.91
C ASN A 409 -7.64 -23.05 -28.57
N LYS A 410 -8.85 -22.90 -28.00
CA LYS A 410 -10.07 -23.46 -28.56
C LYS A 410 -10.46 -22.81 -29.91
N TYR A 411 -10.26 -21.51 -30.04
CA TYR A 411 -10.71 -20.74 -31.21
C TYR A 411 -9.62 -20.52 -32.26
N LEU A 412 -8.34 -20.53 -31.88
CA LEU A 412 -7.20 -20.39 -32.81
C LEU A 412 -6.79 -21.70 -33.49
N LYS A 413 -7.23 -22.85 -32.99
CA LYS A 413 -6.99 -24.18 -33.57
C LYS A 413 -8.08 -24.60 -34.60
N LYS A 414 -8.67 -23.65 -35.30
CA LYS A 414 -9.54 -23.90 -36.45
C LYS A 414 -8.79 -23.74 -37.74
#